data_111d639ed6ff96436e730302e2db686f
#
_entry.id   111d639ed6ff96436e730302e2db686f
#
_cell.length_a   1.000
_cell.length_b   1.000
_cell.length_c   1.000
_cell.angle_alpha   90.00
_cell.angle_beta   90.00
_cell.angle_gamma   90.00
#
_symmetry.space_group_name_H-M   'P 1'
#
loop_
_entity.id
_entity.type
_entity.pdbx_description
1 polymer ?
#
loop_
_entity_poly.entity_id
_entity_poly.type
_entity_poly.pdbx_seq_one_letter_code
_entity_poly.pdbx_strand_id
1 'polypeptide(L)'
;MKPEAITRLGLIAGNGRFPFLLLDAARAQGLAVAVAAIREETDAEIDRRAEADPLISVHWLSLGELSRLIEVFHKEGVTKAVMAGQVKHKQIFSSIRPDWRLAKLLLNLRTRNTDMLLGAVAKVLGDEGIELISSTAFLEPLLATEGVMTKRGPDEDERKNIEYGLGVARGVAGFDIGQTVVVAGQACVAVEAMEGTDAAIERAGELMRTLQDGEASTLARRLTVVKVAKPKQDMRFDVPVIGMRTVETMIRAGATCLSVEAGRTLLFDREALLERAAAEGIAIVGSARG
;
A
#
# COMPACT_ATOMS: atom_id res chain seq x y z
N MET A 1 -23.89 14.21 -18.12
CA MET A 1 -22.70 15.06 -18.09
C MET A 1 -21.50 14.17 -18.39
N LYS A 2 -20.68 14.50 -19.40
CA LYS A 2 -19.39 13.82 -19.58
C LYS A 2 -18.51 14.18 -18.38
N PRO A 3 -17.77 13.23 -17.77
CA PRO A 3 -16.84 13.58 -16.71
C PRO A 3 -15.85 14.62 -17.27
N GLU A 4 -15.69 15.72 -16.55
CA GLU A 4 -14.74 16.78 -16.89
C GLU A 4 -13.34 16.17 -16.94
N ALA A 5 -12.65 16.33 -18.07
CA ALA A 5 -11.33 15.76 -18.23
C ALA A 5 -10.38 16.39 -17.19
N ILE A 6 -9.71 15.55 -16.42
CA ILE A 6 -8.66 16.01 -15.47
C ILE A 6 -7.54 16.65 -16.31
N THR A 7 -7.29 17.94 -16.13
CA THR A 7 -6.17 18.62 -16.76
C THR A 7 -4.98 18.77 -15.79
N ARG A 8 -5.27 18.84 -14.49
CA ARG A 8 -4.29 18.93 -13.41
C ARG A 8 -4.69 18.05 -12.23
N LEU A 9 -3.74 17.24 -11.78
CA LEU A 9 -3.91 16.34 -10.64
C LEU A 9 -3.19 16.92 -9.41
N GLY A 10 -3.85 16.89 -8.26
CA GLY A 10 -3.18 17.11 -6.96
C GLY A 10 -2.54 15.82 -6.46
N LEU A 11 -1.30 15.86 -6.01
CA LEU A 11 -0.62 14.74 -5.37
C LEU A 11 -0.22 15.14 -3.96
N ILE A 12 -0.84 14.52 -2.95
CA ILE A 12 -0.40 14.61 -1.56
C ILE A 12 0.65 13.53 -1.36
N ALA A 13 1.93 13.96 -1.29
CA ALA A 13 3.07 13.07 -1.29
C ALA A 13 3.59 12.83 0.14
N GLY A 14 3.62 11.57 0.55
CA GLY A 14 4.29 11.08 1.76
C GLY A 14 5.65 10.44 1.44
N ASN A 15 6.06 9.52 2.29
CA ASN A 15 7.32 8.80 2.23
C ASN A 15 7.30 7.64 1.23
N GLY A 16 8.48 7.26 0.74
CA GLY A 16 8.72 6.08 -0.08
C GLY A 16 8.56 6.30 -1.58
N ARG A 17 8.52 5.23 -2.35
CA ARG A 17 8.50 5.27 -3.82
C ARG A 17 7.12 5.54 -4.42
N PHE A 18 6.06 5.31 -3.65
CA PHE A 18 4.69 5.41 -4.16
C PHE A 18 4.36 6.79 -4.78
N PRO A 19 4.73 7.94 -4.16
CA PRO A 19 4.51 9.24 -4.77
C PRO A 19 5.15 9.39 -6.15
N PHE A 20 6.36 8.86 -6.34
CA PHE A 20 7.07 8.94 -7.61
C PHE A 20 6.43 8.06 -8.69
N LEU A 21 6.03 6.84 -8.36
CA LEU A 21 5.32 5.95 -9.30
C LEU A 21 4.03 6.59 -9.80
N LEU A 22 3.28 7.22 -8.90
CA LEU A 22 2.04 7.90 -9.25
C LEU A 22 2.30 9.17 -10.07
N LEU A 23 3.32 9.96 -9.71
CA LEU A 23 3.75 11.12 -10.47
C LEU A 23 4.11 10.74 -11.90
N ASP A 24 4.97 9.73 -12.07
CA ASP A 24 5.41 9.24 -13.39
C ASP A 24 4.21 8.73 -14.21
N ALA A 25 3.28 7.99 -13.60
CA ALA A 25 2.09 7.49 -14.27
C ALA A 25 1.13 8.60 -14.70
N ALA A 26 0.90 9.61 -13.86
CA ALA A 26 0.07 10.77 -14.21
C ALA A 26 0.72 11.59 -15.32
N ARG A 27 2.05 11.79 -15.28
CA ARG A 27 2.80 12.49 -16.32
C ARG A 27 2.79 11.73 -17.65
N ALA A 28 2.90 10.42 -17.62
CA ALA A 28 2.77 9.59 -18.83
C ALA A 28 1.40 9.72 -19.51
N GLN A 29 0.35 10.07 -18.77
CA GLN A 29 -0.97 10.41 -19.31
C GLN A 29 -1.13 11.87 -19.72
N GLY A 30 -0.06 12.68 -19.64
CA GLY A 30 -0.05 14.08 -20.05
C GLY A 30 -0.64 15.06 -19.02
N LEU A 31 -0.94 14.61 -17.80
CA LEU A 31 -1.51 15.47 -16.77
C LEU A 31 -0.47 16.40 -16.17
N ALA A 32 -0.79 17.67 -15.94
CA ALA A 32 -0.02 18.50 -15.03
C ALA A 32 -0.25 18.03 -13.59
N VAL A 33 0.78 18.12 -12.72
CA VAL A 33 0.70 17.65 -11.35
C VAL A 33 1.13 18.73 -10.37
N ALA A 34 0.25 19.07 -9.42
CA ALA A 34 0.56 19.92 -8.29
C ALA A 34 0.86 19.04 -7.06
N VAL A 35 2.12 18.99 -6.66
CA VAL A 35 2.57 18.15 -5.55
C VAL A 35 2.55 18.93 -4.25
N ALA A 36 1.77 18.46 -3.28
CA ALA A 36 1.84 18.86 -1.89
C ALA A 36 2.79 17.89 -1.16
N ALA A 37 4.08 18.27 -1.10
CA ALA A 37 5.13 17.45 -0.49
C ALA A 37 5.14 17.66 1.03
N ILE A 38 5.01 16.59 1.80
CA ILE A 38 5.02 16.66 3.26
C ILE A 38 6.47 16.73 3.76
N ARG A 39 6.82 17.81 4.49
CA ARG A 39 8.13 18.00 5.10
C ARG A 39 8.49 16.82 5.99
N GLU A 40 9.75 16.40 5.98
CA GLU A 40 10.32 15.28 6.74
C GLU A 40 9.83 13.88 6.30
N GLU A 41 8.88 13.80 5.34
CA GLU A 41 8.37 12.55 4.80
C GLU A 41 8.72 12.37 3.32
N THR A 42 8.37 13.36 2.47
CA THR A 42 8.63 13.28 1.03
C THR A 42 10.13 13.43 0.74
N ASP A 43 10.64 12.56 -0.14
CA ASP A 43 12.04 12.66 -0.58
C ASP A 43 12.26 13.92 -1.43
N ALA A 44 13.39 14.60 -1.19
CA ALA A 44 13.78 15.81 -1.92
C ALA A 44 14.02 15.58 -3.43
N GLU A 45 14.06 14.33 -3.89
CA GLU A 45 14.08 14.02 -5.33
C GLU A 45 12.88 14.64 -6.06
N ILE A 46 11.78 14.92 -5.36
CA ILE A 46 10.59 15.53 -5.94
C ILE A 46 10.88 16.91 -6.56
N ASP A 47 11.80 17.69 -5.96
CA ASP A 47 12.20 19.00 -6.49
C ASP A 47 12.97 18.86 -7.80
N ARG A 48 13.87 17.87 -7.90
CA ARG A 48 14.59 17.56 -9.14
C ARG A 48 13.66 17.14 -10.26
N ARG A 49 12.57 16.43 -9.94
CA ARG A 49 11.54 16.08 -10.93
C ARG A 49 10.80 17.31 -11.44
N ALA A 50 10.50 18.26 -10.56
CA ALA A 50 9.86 19.54 -10.95
C ALA A 50 10.79 20.43 -11.75
N GLU A 51 12.09 20.48 -11.42
CA GLU A 51 13.10 21.22 -12.22
C GLU A 51 13.21 20.67 -13.66
N ALA A 52 13.04 19.36 -13.83
CA ALA A 52 13.13 18.67 -15.12
C ALA A 52 11.84 18.75 -15.96
N ASP A 53 10.68 19.01 -15.35
CA ASP A 53 9.38 19.01 -16.02
C ASP A 53 8.51 20.20 -15.55
N PRO A 54 8.28 21.21 -16.42
CA PRO A 54 7.52 22.42 -16.07
C PRO A 54 6.03 22.18 -15.78
N LEU A 55 5.53 20.99 -16.03
CA LEU A 55 4.16 20.60 -15.70
C LEU A 55 4.03 19.99 -14.29
N ILE A 56 5.12 19.96 -13.52
CA ILE A 56 5.15 19.59 -12.12
C ILE A 56 5.40 20.84 -11.29
N SER A 57 4.50 21.16 -10.36
CA SER A 57 4.72 22.19 -9.34
C SER A 57 4.83 21.52 -7.97
N VAL A 58 5.79 21.94 -7.15
CA VAL A 58 6.03 21.38 -5.81
C VAL A 58 5.80 22.44 -4.74
N HIS A 59 5.00 22.08 -3.75
CA HIS A 59 4.68 22.91 -2.59
C HIS A 59 4.96 22.12 -1.32
N TRP A 60 5.97 22.57 -0.57
CA TRP A 60 6.32 21.94 0.70
C TRP A 60 5.41 22.41 1.83
N LEU A 61 4.75 21.46 2.47
CA LEU A 61 3.80 21.67 3.56
C LEU A 61 4.26 20.90 4.80
N SER A 62 3.98 21.45 5.99
CA SER A 62 4.12 20.70 7.22
C SER A 62 2.90 19.81 7.42
N LEU A 63 3.09 18.65 8.05
CA LEU A 63 1.98 17.80 8.46
C LEU A 63 1.08 18.59 9.44
N GLY A 64 -0.16 18.82 9.07
CA GLY A 64 -1.07 19.65 9.87
C GLY A 64 -1.55 20.96 9.22
N GLU A 65 -0.94 21.38 8.11
CA GLU A 65 -1.32 22.59 7.36
C GLU A 65 -2.44 22.30 6.34
N LEU A 66 -3.61 21.82 6.82
CA LEU A 66 -4.74 21.46 5.96
C LEU A 66 -5.32 22.67 5.20
N SER A 67 -5.38 23.84 5.83
CA SER A 67 -5.84 25.08 5.18
C SER A 67 -4.92 25.45 4.02
N ARG A 68 -3.60 25.36 4.22
CA ARG A 68 -2.62 25.68 3.20
C ARG A 68 -2.65 24.67 2.04
N LEU A 69 -2.88 23.39 2.33
CA LEU A 69 -3.08 22.37 1.30
C LEU A 69 -4.24 22.75 0.35
N ILE A 70 -5.37 23.14 0.94
CA ILE A 70 -6.56 23.56 0.19
C ILE A 70 -6.26 24.82 -0.64
N GLU A 71 -5.63 25.84 -0.04
CA GLU A 71 -5.23 27.07 -0.74
C GLU A 71 -4.30 26.80 -1.94
N VAL A 72 -3.30 25.92 -1.75
CA VAL A 72 -2.39 25.51 -2.81
C VAL A 72 -3.16 24.84 -3.96
N PHE A 73 -4.01 23.88 -3.64
CA PHE A 73 -4.76 23.15 -4.67
C PHE A 73 -5.77 24.04 -5.40
N HIS A 74 -6.43 24.96 -4.71
CA HIS A 74 -7.29 25.95 -5.37
C HIS A 74 -6.49 26.87 -6.32
N LYS A 75 -5.34 27.37 -5.86
CA LYS A 75 -4.46 28.23 -6.68
C LYS A 75 -3.95 27.50 -7.93
N GLU A 76 -3.68 26.21 -7.81
CA GLU A 76 -3.23 25.34 -8.89
C GLU A 76 -4.39 24.83 -9.78
N GLY A 77 -5.64 25.16 -9.45
CA GLY A 77 -6.82 24.69 -10.20
C GLY A 77 -7.07 23.18 -10.08
N VAL A 78 -6.67 22.56 -8.97
CA VAL A 78 -6.85 21.15 -8.70
C VAL A 78 -8.30 20.88 -8.27
N THR A 79 -8.98 20.00 -8.99
CA THR A 79 -10.31 19.49 -8.63
C THR A 79 -10.30 18.03 -8.22
N LYS A 80 -9.24 17.28 -8.59
CA LYS A 80 -9.03 15.89 -8.18
C LYS A 80 -7.63 15.72 -7.62
N ALA A 81 -7.55 14.99 -6.51
CA ALA A 81 -6.28 14.72 -5.84
C ALA A 81 -6.14 13.24 -5.49
N VAL A 82 -4.91 12.80 -5.31
CA VAL A 82 -4.54 11.47 -4.81
C VAL A 82 -3.60 11.62 -3.63
N MET A 83 -3.66 10.65 -2.71
CA MET A 83 -2.64 10.48 -1.67
C MET A 83 -1.73 9.32 -2.04
N ALA A 84 -0.42 9.49 -1.92
CA ALA A 84 0.54 8.42 -2.13
C ALA A 84 1.70 8.50 -1.13
N GLY A 85 2.15 7.34 -0.67
CA GLY A 85 3.20 7.23 0.33
C GLY A 85 2.69 7.14 1.76
N GLN A 86 3.62 6.89 2.67
CA GLN A 86 3.33 6.75 4.10
C GLN A 86 3.72 8.00 4.87
N VAL A 87 3.04 8.23 5.99
CA VAL A 87 3.45 9.19 7.03
C VAL A 87 3.74 8.39 8.29
N LYS A 88 4.91 8.60 8.91
CA LYS A 88 5.30 7.84 10.11
C LYS A 88 4.35 8.11 11.26
N HIS A 89 3.83 7.04 11.88
CA HIS A 89 2.87 7.13 12.98
C HIS A 89 3.32 8.04 14.14
N LYS A 90 4.62 8.06 14.47
CA LYS A 90 5.17 8.96 15.49
C LYS A 90 4.93 10.44 15.17
N GLN A 91 4.94 10.82 13.90
CA GLN A 91 4.74 12.21 13.50
C GLN A 91 3.26 12.61 13.51
N ILE A 92 2.35 11.68 13.16
CA ILE A 92 0.91 11.96 13.14
C ILE A 92 0.36 12.37 14.52
N PHE A 93 0.90 11.83 15.61
CA PHE A 93 0.31 12.03 16.94
C PHE A 93 1.19 12.83 17.92
N SER A 94 2.49 13.01 17.65
CA SER A 94 3.42 13.64 18.59
C SER A 94 3.98 14.99 18.15
N SER A 95 3.98 15.30 16.85
CA SER A 95 4.68 16.47 16.29
C SER A 95 3.80 17.40 15.46
N ILE A 96 2.52 17.06 15.26
CA ILE A 96 1.61 17.88 14.46
C ILE A 96 1.29 19.19 15.21
N ARG A 97 1.55 20.32 14.56
CA ARG A 97 0.96 21.60 14.90
C ARG A 97 -0.23 21.82 13.96
N PRO A 98 -1.44 21.39 14.35
CA PRO A 98 -2.59 21.50 13.47
C PRO A 98 -2.97 22.96 13.30
N ASP A 99 -3.30 23.36 12.06
CA ASP A 99 -4.00 24.60 11.84
C ASP A 99 -5.44 24.53 12.39
N TRP A 100 -6.16 25.64 12.33
CA TRP A 100 -7.51 25.71 12.91
C TRP A 100 -8.49 24.71 12.28
N ARG A 101 -8.37 24.42 10.97
CA ARG A 101 -9.23 23.47 10.26
C ARG A 101 -8.97 22.05 10.72
N LEU A 102 -7.70 21.64 10.76
CA LEU A 102 -7.32 20.32 11.24
C LEU A 102 -7.60 20.17 12.73
N ALA A 103 -7.36 21.20 13.55
CA ALA A 103 -7.67 21.17 14.98
C ALA A 103 -9.19 20.94 15.22
N LYS A 104 -10.04 21.68 14.49
CA LYS A 104 -11.50 21.49 14.54
C LYS A 104 -11.91 20.08 14.11
N LEU A 105 -11.26 19.53 13.07
CA LEU A 105 -11.48 18.16 12.60
C LEU A 105 -11.13 17.16 13.70
N LEU A 106 -9.94 17.27 14.30
CA LEU A 106 -9.45 16.37 15.37
C LEU A 106 -10.35 16.38 16.61
N LEU A 107 -10.92 17.53 16.97
CA LEU A 107 -11.86 17.64 18.09
C LEU A 107 -13.18 16.88 17.86
N ASN A 108 -13.58 16.74 16.61
CA ASN A 108 -14.84 16.08 16.22
C ASN A 108 -14.68 14.58 15.91
N LEU A 109 -13.45 14.04 15.90
CA LEU A 109 -13.22 12.62 15.69
C LEU A 109 -13.62 11.80 16.93
N ARG A 110 -14.48 10.79 16.72
CA ARG A 110 -14.91 9.85 17.79
C ARG A 110 -13.80 8.89 18.20
N THR A 111 -12.94 8.51 17.28
CA THR A 111 -11.78 7.63 17.49
C THR A 111 -10.55 8.22 16.80
N ARG A 112 -9.39 8.10 17.46
CA ARG A 112 -8.11 8.63 16.93
C ARG A 112 -7.33 7.54 16.22
N ASN A 113 -7.92 6.96 15.16
CA ASN A 113 -7.17 6.10 14.26
C ASN A 113 -6.88 6.82 12.92
N THR A 114 -5.88 6.34 12.20
CA THR A 114 -5.39 6.97 10.97
C THR A 114 -6.46 7.00 9.89
N ASP A 115 -7.24 5.94 9.74
CA ASP A 115 -8.26 5.82 8.68
C ASP A 115 -9.38 6.83 8.86
N MET A 116 -9.84 7.01 10.11
CA MET A 116 -10.85 8.02 10.44
C MET A 116 -10.34 9.43 10.18
N LEU A 117 -9.06 9.70 10.51
CA LEU A 117 -8.45 11.00 10.25
C LEU A 117 -8.36 11.27 8.73
N LEU A 118 -7.84 10.32 7.96
CA LEU A 118 -7.71 10.46 6.51
C LEU A 118 -9.07 10.56 5.81
N GLY A 119 -10.07 9.78 6.27
CA GLY A 119 -11.44 9.90 5.78
C GLY A 119 -12.07 11.27 6.06
N ALA A 120 -11.78 11.85 7.25
CA ALA A 120 -12.26 13.18 7.58
C ALA A 120 -11.53 14.28 6.78
N VAL A 121 -10.23 14.13 6.51
CA VAL A 121 -9.48 15.01 5.59
C VAL A 121 -10.06 14.93 4.18
N ALA A 122 -10.33 13.72 3.69
CA ALA A 122 -10.95 13.52 2.38
C ALA A 122 -12.31 14.21 2.26
N LYS A 123 -13.10 14.16 3.34
CA LYS A 123 -14.39 14.87 3.39
C LYS A 123 -14.21 16.39 3.33
N VAL A 124 -13.27 16.95 4.09
CA VAL A 124 -12.99 18.40 4.08
C VAL A 124 -12.52 18.85 2.70
N LEU A 125 -11.65 18.08 2.03
CA LEU A 125 -11.23 18.36 0.66
C LEU A 125 -12.42 18.34 -0.30
N GLY A 126 -13.32 17.34 -0.19
CA GLY A 126 -14.55 17.27 -0.99
C GLY A 126 -15.49 18.43 -0.78
N ASP A 127 -15.68 18.89 0.48
CA ASP A 127 -16.48 20.07 0.83
C ASP A 127 -15.91 21.36 0.21
N GLU A 128 -14.61 21.40 -0.09
CA GLU A 128 -13.87 22.48 -0.77
C GLU A 128 -13.75 22.26 -2.31
N GLY A 129 -14.47 21.28 -2.88
CA GLY A 129 -14.46 21.00 -4.31
C GLY A 129 -13.24 20.22 -4.83
N ILE A 130 -12.44 19.62 -3.94
CA ILE A 130 -11.28 18.79 -4.29
C ILE A 130 -11.63 17.33 -4.00
N GLU A 131 -11.96 16.56 -5.02
CA GLU A 131 -12.28 15.14 -4.91
C GLU A 131 -11.01 14.31 -4.67
N LEU A 132 -10.93 13.61 -3.53
CA LEU A 132 -9.86 12.63 -3.32
C LEU A 132 -10.24 11.31 -4.00
N ILE A 133 -9.53 10.96 -5.07
CA ILE A 133 -9.75 9.73 -5.85
C ILE A 133 -8.83 8.61 -5.38
N SER A 134 -9.08 7.37 -5.87
CA SER A 134 -8.26 6.21 -5.53
C SER A 134 -6.78 6.43 -5.86
N SER A 135 -5.89 6.05 -4.95
CA SER A 135 -4.44 6.07 -5.17
C SER A 135 -3.97 5.12 -6.27
N THR A 136 -4.84 4.21 -6.72
CA THR A 136 -4.55 3.28 -7.83
C THR A 136 -5.03 3.78 -9.19
N ALA A 137 -5.70 4.95 -9.27
CA ALA A 137 -6.37 5.44 -10.48
C ALA A 137 -5.47 5.61 -11.72
N PHE A 138 -4.16 5.66 -11.53
CA PHE A 138 -3.17 5.75 -12.62
C PHE A 138 -2.19 4.57 -12.62
N LEU A 139 -2.40 3.58 -11.76
CA LEU A 139 -1.48 2.48 -11.51
C LEU A 139 -2.10 1.11 -11.81
N GLU A 140 -3.14 1.06 -12.63
CA GLU A 140 -3.79 -0.19 -13.05
C GLU A 140 -2.79 -1.23 -13.58
N PRO A 141 -1.75 -0.86 -14.38
CA PRO A 141 -0.74 -1.82 -14.84
C PRO A 141 0.07 -2.47 -13.71
N LEU A 142 0.15 -1.84 -12.54
CA LEU A 142 0.85 -2.36 -11.36
C LEU A 142 -0.05 -3.19 -10.46
N LEU A 143 -1.36 -3.23 -10.68
CA LEU A 143 -2.26 -4.07 -9.91
C LEU A 143 -2.01 -5.56 -10.20
N ALA A 144 -2.07 -6.37 -9.16
CA ALA A 144 -2.05 -7.81 -9.28
C ALA A 144 -3.23 -8.27 -10.15
N THR A 145 -2.96 -9.12 -11.12
CA THR A 145 -3.97 -9.72 -12.00
C THR A 145 -4.42 -11.07 -11.45
N GLU A 146 -5.64 -11.48 -11.76
CA GLU A 146 -6.13 -12.80 -11.37
C GLU A 146 -5.34 -13.93 -12.05
N GLY A 147 -5.10 -15.00 -11.33
CA GLY A 147 -4.34 -16.16 -11.80
C GLY A 147 -2.84 -16.07 -11.51
N VAL A 148 -2.08 -16.92 -12.17
CA VAL A 148 -0.62 -17.05 -11.97
C VAL A 148 0.11 -15.93 -12.69
N MET A 149 0.99 -15.22 -11.96
CA MET A 149 1.77 -14.11 -12.51
C MET A 149 3.26 -14.44 -12.73
N THR A 150 3.78 -15.52 -12.10
CA THR A 150 5.16 -16.02 -12.27
C THR A 150 5.21 -17.21 -13.21
N LYS A 151 6.43 -17.65 -13.61
CA LYS A 151 6.62 -18.78 -14.55
C LYS A 151 6.00 -20.09 -14.03
N ARG A 152 6.12 -20.38 -12.71
CA ARG A 152 5.43 -21.50 -12.11
C ARG A 152 4.17 -21.05 -11.38
N GLY A 153 3.17 -21.88 -11.38
CA GLY A 153 2.02 -21.75 -10.50
C GLY A 153 2.25 -22.44 -9.14
N PRO A 154 1.33 -22.23 -8.18
CA PRO A 154 1.34 -22.96 -6.91
C PRO A 154 1.13 -24.45 -7.15
N ASP A 155 1.87 -25.28 -6.41
CA ASP A 155 1.65 -26.71 -6.37
C ASP A 155 0.37 -27.06 -5.56
N GLU A 156 0.09 -28.36 -5.37
CA GLU A 156 -1.13 -28.81 -4.69
C GLU A 156 -1.15 -28.38 -3.21
N ASP A 157 -0.02 -28.49 -2.51
CA ASP A 157 0.07 -28.11 -1.09
C ASP A 157 -0.01 -26.59 -0.93
N GLU A 158 0.64 -25.83 -1.81
CA GLU A 158 0.53 -24.39 -1.84
C GLU A 158 -0.91 -23.92 -2.13
N ARG A 159 -1.66 -24.58 -3.00
CA ARG A 159 -3.08 -24.28 -3.24
C ARG A 159 -3.92 -24.52 -1.99
N LYS A 160 -3.72 -25.65 -1.30
CA LYS A 160 -4.40 -25.92 -0.03
C LYS A 160 -4.06 -24.90 1.05
N ASN A 161 -2.78 -24.47 1.10
CA ASN A 161 -2.35 -23.42 2.00
C ASN A 161 -3.00 -22.05 1.66
N ILE A 162 -3.13 -21.71 0.37
CA ILE A 162 -3.82 -20.49 -0.08
C ILE A 162 -5.28 -20.52 0.36
N GLU A 163 -6.00 -21.62 0.08
CA GLU A 163 -7.43 -21.75 0.43
C GLU A 163 -7.66 -21.58 1.93
N TYR A 164 -6.89 -22.29 2.75
CA TYR A 164 -6.93 -22.16 4.20
C TYR A 164 -6.55 -20.73 4.64
N GLY A 165 -5.45 -20.22 4.10
CA GLY A 165 -4.89 -18.90 4.46
C GLY A 165 -5.82 -17.74 4.10
N LEU A 166 -6.57 -17.82 3.00
CA LEU A 166 -7.56 -16.80 2.64
C LEU A 166 -8.66 -16.68 3.71
N GLY A 167 -9.15 -17.81 4.25
CA GLY A 167 -10.12 -17.79 5.35
C GLY A 167 -9.55 -17.10 6.59
N VAL A 168 -8.33 -17.48 7.00
CA VAL A 168 -7.67 -16.90 8.18
C VAL A 168 -7.35 -15.41 7.96
N ALA A 169 -6.75 -15.05 6.81
CA ALA A 169 -6.38 -13.67 6.51
C ALA A 169 -7.59 -12.73 6.49
N ARG A 170 -8.71 -13.16 5.90
CA ARG A 170 -9.97 -12.40 5.91
C ARG A 170 -10.53 -12.22 7.33
N GLY A 171 -10.46 -13.26 8.16
CA GLY A 171 -10.84 -13.17 9.58
C GLY A 171 -10.02 -12.13 10.32
N VAL A 172 -8.70 -12.20 10.23
CA VAL A 172 -7.75 -11.27 10.86
C VAL A 172 -7.95 -9.84 10.35
N ALA A 173 -8.11 -9.68 9.03
CA ALA A 173 -8.39 -8.39 8.41
C ALA A 173 -9.75 -7.80 8.84
N GLY A 174 -10.74 -8.65 9.07
CA GLY A 174 -12.05 -8.25 9.59
C GLY A 174 -12.00 -7.65 10.99
N PHE A 175 -11.05 -8.06 11.82
CA PHE A 175 -10.78 -7.50 13.15
C PHE A 175 -9.79 -6.32 13.13
N ASP A 176 -9.32 -5.90 11.96
CA ASP A 176 -8.32 -4.82 11.79
C ASP A 176 -6.99 -5.08 12.54
N ILE A 177 -6.62 -6.36 12.72
CA ILE A 177 -5.36 -6.77 13.35
C ILE A 177 -4.21 -6.67 12.37
N GLY A 178 -4.37 -7.22 11.16
CA GLY A 178 -3.42 -7.28 10.07
C GLY A 178 -4.12 -7.76 8.80
N GLN A 179 -3.37 -8.05 7.76
CA GLN A 179 -3.94 -8.48 6.48
C GLN A 179 -3.11 -9.58 5.79
N THR A 180 -2.05 -10.06 6.46
CA THR A 180 -1.16 -11.11 5.95
C THR A 180 -1.05 -12.25 6.95
N VAL A 181 -1.11 -13.47 6.44
CA VAL A 181 -0.80 -14.68 7.21
C VAL A 181 0.22 -15.52 6.46
N VAL A 182 1.00 -16.30 7.20
CA VAL A 182 1.96 -17.25 6.66
C VAL A 182 1.51 -18.65 7.07
N VAL A 183 1.41 -19.54 6.10
CA VAL A 183 0.81 -20.88 6.24
C VAL A 183 1.80 -21.96 5.83
N ALA A 184 1.83 -23.06 6.54
CA ALA A 184 2.51 -24.29 6.15
C ALA A 184 1.63 -25.50 6.52
N GLY A 185 1.43 -26.44 5.59
CA GLY A 185 0.63 -27.65 5.83
C GLY A 185 -0.79 -27.37 6.35
N GLN A 186 -1.43 -26.32 5.83
CA GLN A 186 -2.75 -25.86 6.26
C GLN A 186 -2.80 -25.46 7.76
N ALA A 187 -1.67 -25.06 8.32
CA ALA A 187 -1.58 -24.49 9.66
C ALA A 187 -1.04 -23.05 9.57
N CYS A 188 -1.63 -22.12 10.32
CA CYS A 188 -1.16 -20.75 10.38
C CYS A 188 0.11 -20.67 11.24
N VAL A 189 1.24 -20.34 10.62
CA VAL A 189 2.55 -20.23 11.29
C VAL A 189 2.76 -18.84 11.88
N ALA A 190 2.32 -17.80 11.15
CA ALA A 190 2.42 -16.42 11.60
C ALA A 190 1.24 -15.59 11.08
N VAL A 191 0.84 -14.60 11.89
CA VAL A 191 -0.17 -13.60 11.57
C VAL A 191 0.50 -12.24 11.68
N GLU A 192 0.33 -11.41 10.67
CA GLU A 192 0.74 -10.01 10.70
C GLU A 192 -0.12 -9.24 11.70
N ALA A 193 0.52 -8.41 12.52
CA ALA A 193 -0.11 -7.41 13.34
C ALA A 193 0.61 -6.05 13.13
N MET A 194 1.00 -5.35 14.20
CA MET A 194 1.65 -4.03 14.10
C MET A 194 3.07 -4.08 13.55
N GLU A 195 3.72 -5.26 13.54
CA GLU A 195 5.07 -5.46 13.02
C GLU A 195 5.17 -5.33 11.48
N GLY A 196 4.07 -5.56 10.77
CA GLY A 196 4.00 -5.50 9.31
C GLY A 196 4.35 -6.81 8.61
N THR A 197 4.03 -6.87 7.31
CA THR A 197 4.11 -8.08 6.47
C THR A 197 5.50 -8.74 6.50
N ASP A 198 6.58 -7.96 6.28
CA ASP A 198 7.92 -8.51 6.15
C ASP A 198 8.38 -9.16 7.46
N ALA A 199 8.14 -8.53 8.61
CA ALA A 199 8.52 -9.09 9.92
C ALA A 199 7.72 -10.36 10.27
N ALA A 200 6.45 -10.43 9.88
CA ALA A 200 5.64 -11.65 10.04
C ALA A 200 6.19 -12.82 9.19
N ILE A 201 6.66 -12.54 7.96
CA ILE A 201 7.29 -13.54 7.10
C ILE A 201 8.61 -14.00 7.69
N GLU A 202 9.48 -13.07 8.16
CA GLU A 202 10.76 -13.39 8.81
C GLU A 202 10.56 -14.29 10.03
N ARG A 203 9.60 -13.94 10.91
CA ARG A 203 9.23 -14.73 12.09
C ARG A 203 8.74 -16.13 11.72
N ALA A 204 7.94 -16.26 10.65
CA ALA A 204 7.52 -17.58 10.18
C ALA A 204 8.72 -18.44 9.74
N GLY A 205 9.66 -17.85 9.00
CA GLY A 205 10.89 -18.53 8.59
C GLY A 205 11.75 -18.99 9.77
N GLU A 206 11.87 -18.17 10.81
CA GLU A 206 12.60 -18.52 12.05
C GLU A 206 11.93 -19.68 12.80
N LEU A 207 10.61 -19.62 12.96
CA LEU A 207 9.84 -20.71 13.59
C LEU A 207 10.00 -22.02 12.84
N MET A 208 9.96 -22.00 11.51
CA MET A 208 10.11 -23.22 10.70
C MET A 208 11.53 -23.81 10.81
N ARG A 209 12.59 -22.97 10.90
CA ARG A 209 13.96 -23.46 11.15
C ARG A 209 14.07 -24.16 12.51
N THR A 210 13.51 -23.57 13.56
CA THR A 210 13.54 -24.16 14.92
C THR A 210 12.80 -25.50 14.98
N LEU A 211 11.70 -25.65 14.22
CA LEU A 211 10.94 -26.90 14.16
C LEU A 211 11.65 -28.01 13.34
N GLN A 212 12.57 -27.63 12.43
CA GLN A 212 13.35 -28.59 11.63
C GLN A 212 14.41 -29.33 12.43
N ASP A 213 14.88 -28.74 13.52
CA ASP A 213 15.89 -29.35 14.41
C ASP A 213 15.29 -30.40 15.36
N GLY A 214 13.97 -30.64 15.34
CA GLY A 214 13.25 -31.62 16.15
C GLY A 214 12.55 -32.73 15.34
N GLU A 215 12.11 -33.80 16.03
CA GLU A 215 11.42 -34.96 15.43
C GLU A 215 10.05 -34.63 14.77
N ALA A 216 9.56 -33.40 14.83
CA ALA A 216 8.30 -32.93 14.29
C ALA A 216 8.34 -32.56 12.79
N SER A 217 9.24 -33.12 12.01
CA SER A 217 9.50 -32.85 10.58
C SER A 217 8.36 -33.26 9.61
N THR A 218 7.13 -33.42 10.06
CA THR A 218 5.98 -33.81 9.20
C THR A 218 5.23 -32.64 8.58
N LEU A 219 5.47 -31.40 9.02
CA LEU A 219 4.88 -30.23 8.38
C LEU A 219 5.60 -29.99 7.04
N ALA A 220 4.83 -29.96 5.96
CA ALA A 220 5.36 -29.59 4.64
C ALA A 220 6.13 -28.28 4.73
N ARG A 221 7.42 -28.32 4.38
CA ARG A 221 8.43 -27.27 4.66
C ARG A 221 8.28 -25.98 3.88
N ARG A 222 7.19 -25.83 3.12
CA ARG A 222 6.99 -24.70 2.23
C ARG A 222 6.04 -23.69 2.83
N LEU A 223 6.59 -22.49 3.09
CA LEU A 223 5.78 -21.37 3.55
C LEU A 223 5.01 -20.75 2.39
N THR A 224 3.72 -20.56 2.59
CA THR A 224 2.84 -19.81 1.69
C THR A 224 2.39 -18.54 2.39
N VAL A 225 2.68 -17.40 1.78
CA VAL A 225 2.24 -16.08 2.25
C VAL A 225 0.90 -15.76 1.60
N VAL A 226 -0.10 -15.38 2.40
CA VAL A 226 -1.42 -14.96 1.91
C VAL A 226 -1.72 -13.58 2.43
N LYS A 227 -1.90 -12.62 1.51
CA LYS A 227 -2.21 -11.22 1.81
C LYS A 227 -3.50 -10.81 1.14
N VAL A 228 -4.43 -10.28 1.92
CA VAL A 228 -5.73 -9.78 1.45
C VAL A 228 -5.83 -8.27 1.67
N ALA A 229 -6.79 -7.63 1.04
CA ALA A 229 -7.18 -6.28 1.41
C ALA A 229 -8.14 -6.31 2.60
N LYS A 230 -8.09 -5.34 3.49
CA LYS A 230 -9.05 -5.22 4.58
C LYS A 230 -10.45 -4.97 4.02
N PRO A 231 -11.53 -5.52 4.63
CA PRO A 231 -12.90 -5.38 4.10
C PRO A 231 -13.37 -3.93 3.92
N LYS A 232 -12.92 -3.04 4.82
CA LYS A 232 -13.25 -1.60 4.81
C LYS A 232 -12.10 -0.72 4.34
N GLN A 233 -11.10 -1.30 3.66
CA GLN A 233 -9.93 -0.56 3.21
C GLN A 233 -10.31 0.51 2.18
N ASP A 234 -9.99 1.75 2.49
CA ASP A 234 -10.25 2.89 1.61
C ASP A 234 -9.07 3.07 0.65
N MET A 235 -9.29 2.67 -0.61
CA MET A 235 -8.27 2.70 -1.66
C MET A 235 -7.79 4.11 -2.03
N ARG A 236 -8.37 5.15 -1.44
CA ARG A 236 -7.91 6.54 -1.63
C ARG A 236 -6.62 6.83 -0.87
N PHE A 237 -6.29 6.04 0.18
CA PHE A 237 -5.11 6.29 1.02
C PHE A 237 -4.50 5.04 1.66
N ASP A 238 -5.20 3.91 1.66
CA ASP A 238 -4.67 2.65 2.17
C ASP A 238 -4.79 1.56 1.10
N VAL A 239 -3.67 1.28 0.43
CA VAL A 239 -3.58 0.31 -0.67
C VAL A 239 -2.58 -0.77 -0.26
N PRO A 240 -2.96 -2.07 -0.31
CA PRO A 240 -2.01 -3.15 -0.12
C PRO A 240 -0.90 -3.10 -1.17
N VAL A 241 0.35 -3.20 -0.74
CA VAL A 241 1.52 -3.17 -1.61
C VAL A 241 2.40 -4.39 -1.35
N ILE A 242 2.95 -4.95 -2.42
CA ILE A 242 4.08 -5.86 -2.42
C ILE A 242 5.23 -5.19 -3.18
N GLY A 243 6.40 -5.12 -2.56
CA GLY A 243 7.61 -4.61 -3.17
C GLY A 243 8.74 -5.64 -3.19
N MET A 244 9.86 -5.29 -3.81
CA MET A 244 11.04 -6.14 -3.90
C MET A 244 11.51 -6.63 -2.52
N ARG A 245 11.43 -5.76 -1.49
CA ARG A 245 11.79 -6.11 -0.12
C ARG A 245 11.01 -7.32 0.40
N THR A 246 9.71 -7.40 0.11
CA THR A 246 8.89 -8.54 0.53
C THR A 246 9.34 -9.83 -0.17
N VAL A 247 9.66 -9.78 -1.46
CA VAL A 247 10.21 -10.94 -2.20
C VAL A 247 11.55 -11.40 -1.60
N GLU A 248 12.46 -10.47 -1.33
CA GLU A 248 13.73 -10.78 -0.68
C GLU A 248 13.55 -11.36 0.74
N THR A 249 12.55 -10.88 1.47
CA THR A 249 12.19 -11.45 2.78
C THR A 249 11.65 -12.88 2.65
N MET A 250 10.79 -13.12 1.65
CA MET A 250 10.30 -14.47 1.34
C MET A 250 11.44 -15.45 1.03
N ILE A 251 12.43 -15.02 0.22
CA ILE A 251 13.60 -15.80 -0.12
C ILE A 251 14.36 -16.20 1.15
N ARG A 252 14.67 -15.23 2.02
CA ARG A 252 15.38 -15.49 3.29
C ARG A 252 14.59 -16.40 4.24
N ALA A 253 13.27 -16.26 4.25
CA ALA A 253 12.38 -17.08 5.10
C ALA A 253 12.13 -18.48 4.54
N GLY A 254 12.48 -18.75 3.29
CA GLY A 254 12.17 -20.02 2.60
C GLY A 254 10.69 -20.13 2.16
N ALA A 255 10.02 -19.01 1.99
CA ALA A 255 8.66 -18.98 1.47
C ALA A 255 8.65 -19.16 -0.06
N THR A 256 7.80 -20.05 -0.55
CA THR A 256 7.79 -20.48 -1.96
C THR A 256 6.55 -20.02 -2.72
N CYS A 257 5.55 -19.50 -2.03
CA CYS A 257 4.33 -19.03 -2.67
C CYS A 257 3.79 -17.76 -2.01
N LEU A 258 3.29 -16.83 -2.82
CA LEU A 258 2.57 -15.62 -2.41
C LEU A 258 1.22 -15.56 -3.12
N SER A 259 0.15 -15.48 -2.34
CA SER A 259 -1.20 -15.14 -2.81
C SER A 259 -1.54 -13.72 -2.40
N VAL A 260 -2.00 -12.90 -3.37
CA VAL A 260 -2.49 -11.53 -3.13
C VAL A 260 -3.87 -11.35 -3.73
N GLU A 261 -4.65 -10.40 -3.24
CA GLU A 261 -5.97 -10.09 -3.80
C GLU A 261 -5.83 -9.33 -5.12
N ALA A 262 -6.33 -9.92 -6.21
CA ALA A 262 -6.31 -9.35 -7.54
C ALA A 262 -7.11 -8.04 -7.61
N GLY A 263 -6.64 -7.07 -8.39
CA GLY A 263 -7.28 -5.77 -8.58
C GLY A 263 -7.22 -4.83 -7.36
N ARG A 264 -6.60 -5.27 -6.24
CA ARG A 264 -6.50 -4.46 -5.00
C ARG A 264 -5.10 -4.33 -4.46
N THR A 265 -4.16 -5.20 -4.87
CA THR A 265 -2.77 -5.17 -4.41
C THR A 265 -1.87 -4.61 -5.50
N LEU A 266 -1.09 -3.57 -5.18
CA LEU A 266 -0.06 -3.04 -6.07
C LEU A 266 1.23 -3.85 -5.96
N LEU A 267 1.82 -4.18 -7.10
CA LEU A 267 3.15 -4.79 -7.22
C LEU A 267 4.13 -3.70 -7.67
N PHE A 268 4.91 -3.16 -6.76
CA PHE A 268 5.92 -2.16 -7.11
C PHE A 268 7.07 -2.79 -7.89
N ASP A 269 7.51 -2.11 -8.95
CA ASP A 269 8.48 -2.65 -9.92
C ASP A 269 8.06 -4.03 -10.46
N ARG A 270 6.80 -4.14 -10.87
CA ARG A 270 6.09 -5.39 -11.15
C ARG A 270 6.91 -6.38 -11.98
N GLU A 271 7.52 -5.94 -13.08
CA GLU A 271 8.30 -6.81 -13.96
C GLU A 271 9.53 -7.37 -13.24
N ALA A 272 10.36 -6.50 -12.67
CA ALA A 272 11.56 -6.92 -11.93
C ALA A 272 11.23 -7.79 -10.71
N LEU A 273 10.12 -7.47 -10.02
CA LEU A 273 9.64 -8.25 -8.88
C LEU A 273 9.24 -9.67 -9.30
N LEU A 274 8.47 -9.81 -10.37
CA LEU A 274 8.03 -11.10 -10.89
C LEU A 274 9.20 -11.93 -11.44
N GLU A 275 10.15 -11.29 -12.13
CA GLU A 275 11.38 -11.95 -12.59
C GLU A 275 12.23 -12.45 -11.42
N ARG A 276 12.42 -11.63 -10.40
CA ARG A 276 13.17 -12.00 -9.19
C ARG A 276 12.53 -13.18 -8.45
N ALA A 277 11.21 -13.12 -8.26
CA ALA A 277 10.45 -14.22 -7.67
C ALA A 277 10.56 -15.52 -8.50
N ALA A 278 10.43 -15.41 -9.81
CA ALA A 278 10.52 -16.55 -10.73
C ALA A 278 11.93 -17.19 -10.74
N ALA A 279 12.99 -16.38 -10.61
CA ALA A 279 14.37 -16.87 -10.54
C ALA A 279 14.62 -17.76 -9.30
N GLU A 280 13.93 -17.47 -8.20
CA GLU A 280 14.00 -18.25 -6.94
C GLU A 280 12.88 -19.32 -6.84
N GLY A 281 12.15 -19.56 -7.91
CA GLY A 281 11.07 -20.54 -7.94
C GLY A 281 9.88 -20.18 -7.06
N ILE A 282 9.68 -18.92 -6.72
CA ILE A 282 8.50 -18.44 -5.97
C ILE A 282 7.32 -18.30 -6.92
N ALA A 283 6.17 -18.91 -6.56
CA ALA A 283 4.90 -18.66 -7.23
C ALA A 283 4.24 -17.40 -6.67
N ILE A 284 3.80 -16.50 -7.55
CA ILE A 284 2.95 -15.37 -7.17
C ILE A 284 1.63 -15.51 -7.92
N VAL A 285 0.52 -15.47 -7.17
CA VAL A 285 -0.83 -15.67 -7.71
C VAL A 285 -1.78 -14.59 -7.19
N GLY A 286 -2.62 -14.07 -8.10
CA GLY A 286 -3.73 -13.21 -7.75
C GLY A 286 -4.98 -14.03 -7.49
N SER A 287 -5.48 -14.01 -6.26
CA SER A 287 -6.72 -14.64 -5.86
C SER A 287 -7.91 -13.72 -6.12
N ALA A 288 -9.03 -14.29 -6.56
CA ALA A 288 -10.26 -13.54 -6.73
C ALA A 288 -10.74 -12.89 -5.41
N ARG A 289 -11.44 -11.78 -5.55
CA ARG A 289 -12.09 -11.11 -4.43
C ARG A 289 -13.12 -12.05 -3.77
N GLY A 290 -13.03 -12.22 -2.48
CA GLY A 290 -14.00 -12.99 -1.70
C GLY A 290 -15.20 -12.19 -1.26
#